data_6ff06b33877feef1cb5134488062d792
#
_entry.id   6ff06b33877feef1cb5134488062d792
#
_cell.length_a   1.000
_cell.length_b   1.000
_cell.length_c   1.000
_cell.angle_alpha   90.00
_cell.angle_beta   90.00
_cell.angle_gamma   90.00
#
_symmetry.space_group_name_H-M   'P 1'
#
loop_
_entity.id
_entity.type
_entity.pdbx_description
1 polymer ?
#
loop_
_entity_poly.entity_id
_entity_poly.type
_entity_poly.pdbx_seq_one_letter_code
_entity_poly.pdbx_strand_id
1 'polypeptide(L)'
;MEYILHVDDSVKCIFCDKKQYVLKETQHAMVMLNLFPYNPGHLMVAPKRHVANLEDLTDEELKEIMELTQKSVKVLKEIANPDGFNIGINIGRVAGAGFEGHIHIHIVPRWNGDTNFMPIIGETKVIPEGIEKTFKKLKPYFE
;
A
#
# COMPACT_ATOMS: atom_id res chain seq x y z
N MET A 1 2.45 18.94 -19.52
CA MET A 1 2.81 18.14 -18.63
C MET A 1 2.68 18.54 -17.27
N GLU A 2 3.26 19.47 -16.83
CA GLU A 2 3.13 19.81 -15.50
C GLU A 2 1.73 20.08 -15.16
N TYR A 3 0.97 20.54 -16.04
CA TYR A 3 -0.34 20.87 -15.66
C TYR A 3 -1.00 19.60 -15.17
N ILE A 4 -0.54 18.52 -15.64
CA ILE A 4 -1.11 17.30 -15.22
C ILE A 4 -0.81 17.10 -13.79
N LEU A 5 0.35 17.49 -13.39
CA LEU A 5 0.71 17.31 -12.02
C LEU A 5 -0.18 18.15 -11.17
N HIS A 6 -0.46 19.30 -11.61
CA HIS A 6 -1.28 20.14 -10.82
C HIS A 6 -2.61 19.53 -10.62
N VAL A 7 -3.15 19.08 -11.67
CA VAL A 7 -4.44 18.51 -11.58
C VAL A 7 -4.43 17.43 -10.59
N ASP A 8 -3.45 16.61 -10.64
CA ASP A 8 -3.37 15.52 -9.72
C ASP A 8 -3.30 16.02 -8.32
N ASP A 9 -2.50 16.96 -8.08
CA ASP A 9 -2.35 17.48 -6.75
C ASP A 9 -3.65 17.96 -6.22
N SER A 10 -4.31 18.73 -6.98
CA SER A 10 -5.49 19.30 -6.44
C SER A 10 -6.54 18.25 -6.33
N VAL A 11 -6.50 17.30 -7.17
CA VAL A 11 -7.48 16.34 -7.13
C VAL A 11 -7.49 15.50 -5.99
N LYS A 12 -6.61 14.70 -5.84
CA LYS A 12 -6.75 13.82 -4.82
C LYS A 12 -5.64 13.00 -4.52
N CYS A 13 -5.34 12.97 -3.33
CA CYS A 13 -4.35 12.08 -2.80
C CYS A 13 -5.12 10.90 -2.29
N ILE A 14 -4.83 9.72 -2.75
CA ILE A 14 -5.56 8.56 -2.29
C ILE A 14 -5.39 8.32 -0.81
N PHE A 15 -4.37 8.89 -0.20
CA PHE A 15 -4.18 8.69 1.22
C PHE A 15 -4.81 9.82 2.05
N CYS A 16 -5.05 10.95 1.46
CA CYS A 16 -5.64 12.07 2.18
C CYS A 16 -7.11 12.24 1.88
N ASP A 17 -7.44 12.19 0.61
CA ASP A 17 -8.77 12.52 0.18
C ASP A 17 -9.65 11.37 -0.25
N LYS A 18 -9.08 10.30 -0.70
CA LYS A 18 -9.89 9.19 -1.15
C LYS A 18 -9.53 7.91 -0.48
N LYS A 19 -9.41 7.92 0.81
CA LYS A 19 -9.04 6.72 1.54
C LYS A 19 -10.10 5.66 1.34
N GLN A 20 -9.68 4.48 0.94
CA GLN A 20 -10.60 3.38 0.78
C GLN A 20 -9.92 2.14 1.32
N TYR A 21 -10.70 1.26 1.88
CA TYR A 21 -10.18 -0.03 2.38
C TYR A 21 -9.07 0.17 3.40
N VAL A 22 -9.29 1.09 4.33
CA VAL A 22 -8.33 1.35 5.39
C VAL A 22 -8.48 0.28 6.45
N LEU A 23 -7.41 -0.46 6.69
CA LEU A 23 -7.45 -1.54 7.66
C LEU A 23 -7.21 -1.05 9.07
N LYS A 24 -6.38 -0.05 9.22
CA LYS A 24 -6.12 0.51 10.53
C LYS A 24 -5.46 1.86 10.43
N GLU A 25 -5.74 2.71 11.40
CA GLU A 25 -5.09 4.01 11.49
C GLU A 25 -4.51 4.16 12.88
N THR A 26 -3.34 4.76 12.97
CA THR A 26 -2.78 5.09 14.26
C THR A 26 -2.72 6.61 14.31
N GLN A 27 -2.05 7.18 15.26
CA GLN A 27 -2.01 8.62 15.36
C GLN A 27 -1.35 9.26 14.15
N HIS A 28 -0.28 8.67 13.64
CA HIS A 28 0.47 9.26 12.54
C HIS A 28 0.54 8.44 11.27
N ALA A 29 -0.08 7.28 11.24
CA ALA A 29 0.06 6.40 10.07
C ALA A 29 -1.20 5.60 9.79
N MET A 30 -1.22 4.92 8.67
CA MET A 30 -2.37 4.09 8.31
C MET A 30 -1.94 2.98 7.40
N VAL A 31 -2.73 1.92 7.33
CA VAL A 31 -2.49 0.83 6.40
C VAL A 31 -3.76 0.59 5.61
N MET A 32 -3.64 0.43 4.31
CA MET A 32 -4.78 0.26 3.44
C MET A 32 -4.48 -0.79 2.40
N LEU A 33 -5.50 -1.35 1.79
CA LEU A 33 -5.31 -2.25 0.70
C LEU A 33 -5.00 -1.46 -0.55
N ASN A 34 -4.19 -2.01 -1.43
CA ASN A 34 -3.92 -1.36 -2.69
C ASN A 34 -5.08 -1.69 -3.62
N LEU A 35 -5.62 -0.68 -4.28
CA LEU A 35 -6.75 -0.89 -5.17
C LEU A 35 -6.37 -1.67 -6.42
N PHE A 36 -5.12 -1.61 -6.82
CA PHE A 36 -4.67 -2.36 -7.99
C PHE A 36 -3.56 -3.29 -7.57
N PRO A 37 -3.88 -4.30 -6.81
CA PRO A 37 -2.85 -5.14 -6.21
C PRO A 37 -2.12 -6.03 -7.18
N TYR A 38 -0.84 -6.25 -6.93
CA TYR A 38 -0.08 -7.19 -7.71
C TYR A 38 -0.53 -8.58 -7.31
N ASN A 39 -0.74 -8.78 -6.03
CA ASN A 39 -1.19 -10.07 -5.52
C ASN A 39 -2.26 -9.81 -4.49
N PRO A 40 -3.08 -10.78 -4.20
CA PRO A 40 -4.10 -10.60 -3.15
C PRO A 40 -3.39 -10.27 -1.85
N GLY A 41 -3.88 -9.29 -1.17
CA GLY A 41 -3.25 -8.89 0.09
C GLY A 41 -2.15 -7.87 -0.06
N HIS A 42 -2.05 -7.22 -1.19
CA HIS A 42 -1.05 -6.16 -1.38
C HIS A 42 -1.49 -4.96 -0.53
N LEU A 43 -0.71 -4.62 0.47
CA LEU A 43 -1.03 -3.52 1.37
C LEU A 43 -0.11 -2.34 1.17
N MET A 44 -0.57 -1.17 1.63
CA MET A 44 0.24 0.02 1.61
C MET A 44 0.20 0.63 3.00
N VAL A 45 1.34 1.07 3.50
CA VAL A 45 1.42 1.74 4.79
C VAL A 45 1.95 3.13 4.52
N ALA A 46 1.29 4.13 5.03
CA ALA A 46 1.67 5.52 4.76
C ALA A 46 1.49 6.39 5.97
N PRO A 47 2.18 7.53 6.02
CA PRO A 47 1.94 8.48 7.10
C PRO A 47 0.63 9.16 6.79
N LYS A 48 -0.02 9.70 7.83
CA LYS A 48 -1.25 10.44 7.61
C LYS A 48 -0.95 11.80 7.00
N ARG A 49 0.19 12.37 7.33
CA ARG A 49 0.56 13.67 6.82
C ARG A 49 0.98 13.55 5.35
N HIS A 50 0.60 14.50 4.56
CA HIS A 50 0.90 14.47 3.13
C HIS A 50 2.35 14.87 2.93
N VAL A 51 3.21 13.90 2.75
CA VAL A 51 4.64 14.16 2.60
C VAL A 51 5.20 13.20 1.57
N ALA A 52 6.03 13.70 0.71
CA ALA A 52 6.56 12.92 -0.39
C ALA A 52 7.94 12.33 -0.15
N ASN A 53 8.71 12.95 0.71
CA ASN A 53 10.11 12.55 0.87
C ASN A 53 10.38 11.76 2.13
N LEU A 54 11.14 10.72 1.97
CA LEU A 54 11.46 9.86 3.09
C LEU A 54 12.17 10.64 4.20
N GLU A 55 13.09 11.49 3.83
CA GLU A 55 13.87 12.23 4.81
C GLU A 55 13.07 13.26 5.60
N ASP A 56 11.85 13.52 5.15
CA ASP A 56 11.02 14.49 5.86
C ASP A 56 10.06 13.83 6.86
N LEU A 57 10.14 12.54 7.04
CA LEU A 57 9.29 11.87 8.01
C LEU A 57 9.83 12.10 9.42
N THR A 58 8.93 12.25 10.37
CA THR A 58 9.34 12.46 11.76
C THR A 58 9.65 11.11 12.39
N ASP A 59 10.25 11.12 13.55
CA ASP A 59 10.56 9.90 14.27
C ASP A 59 9.31 9.15 14.61
N GLU A 60 8.26 9.86 14.99
CA GLU A 60 7.02 9.19 15.31
C GLU A 60 6.41 8.54 14.09
N GLU A 61 6.50 9.21 12.95
CA GLU A 61 5.97 8.65 11.73
C GLU A 61 6.75 7.41 11.35
N LEU A 62 8.05 7.45 11.44
CA LEU A 62 8.88 6.31 11.11
C LEU A 62 8.54 5.13 11.99
N LYS A 63 8.37 5.38 13.27
CA LYS A 63 8.07 4.33 14.19
C LYS A 63 6.73 3.68 13.89
N GLU A 64 5.71 4.50 13.72
CA GLU A 64 4.38 3.95 13.49
C GLU A 64 4.27 3.25 12.13
N ILE A 65 4.93 3.78 11.13
CA ILE A 65 4.91 3.16 9.83
C ILE A 65 5.55 1.77 9.90
N MET A 66 6.67 1.66 10.60
CA MET A 66 7.32 0.35 10.70
C MET A 66 6.52 -0.59 11.58
N GLU A 67 5.88 -0.09 12.61
CA GLU A 67 5.06 -0.95 13.44
C GLU A 67 3.87 -1.49 12.65
N LEU A 68 3.27 -0.66 11.82
CA LEU A 68 2.17 -1.14 11.00
C LEU A 68 2.66 -2.10 9.92
N THR A 69 3.88 -1.92 9.46
CA THR A 69 4.45 -2.84 8.49
C THR A 69 4.67 -4.20 9.16
N GLN A 70 5.17 -4.20 10.38
CA GLN A 70 5.37 -5.45 11.10
C GLN A 70 4.03 -6.13 11.34
N LYS A 71 3.03 -5.38 11.73
CA LYS A 71 1.72 -5.93 11.98
C LYS A 71 1.15 -6.53 10.70
N SER A 72 1.34 -5.85 9.59
CA SER A 72 0.83 -6.30 8.31
C SER A 72 1.46 -7.63 7.91
N VAL A 73 2.75 -7.76 8.10
CA VAL A 73 3.44 -8.99 7.76
C VAL A 73 2.92 -10.12 8.64
N LYS A 74 2.74 -9.83 9.91
CA LYS A 74 2.25 -10.84 10.82
C LYS A 74 0.86 -11.32 10.45
N VAL A 75 -0.02 -10.39 10.16
CA VAL A 75 -1.39 -10.71 9.80
C VAL A 75 -1.42 -11.51 8.49
N LEU A 76 -0.63 -11.09 7.50
CA LEU A 76 -0.65 -11.79 6.24
C LEU A 76 -0.08 -13.20 6.37
N LYS A 77 0.87 -13.39 7.26
CA LYS A 77 1.40 -14.72 7.46
C LYS A 77 0.33 -15.63 8.03
N GLU A 78 -0.49 -15.11 8.91
CA GLU A 78 -1.54 -15.92 9.51
C GLU A 78 -2.66 -16.21 8.55
N ILE A 79 -3.06 -15.23 7.80
CA ILE A 79 -4.19 -15.37 6.93
C ILE A 79 -3.91 -16.00 5.57
N ALA A 80 -2.82 -15.64 4.97
CA ALA A 80 -2.55 -16.06 3.61
C ALA A 80 -1.36 -16.99 3.46
N ASN A 81 -0.57 -17.10 4.50
CA ASN A 81 0.57 -18.01 4.51
C ASN A 81 1.45 -17.87 3.27
N PRO A 82 1.93 -16.69 2.95
CA PRO A 82 2.77 -16.52 1.76
C PRO A 82 4.16 -17.12 1.99
N ASP A 83 4.87 -17.36 0.90
CA ASP A 83 6.22 -17.88 0.98
C ASP A 83 7.22 -16.77 1.24
N GLY A 84 6.85 -15.55 0.95
CA GLY A 84 7.74 -14.42 1.21
C GLY A 84 7.02 -13.12 0.96
N PHE A 85 7.76 -12.02 1.08
CA PHE A 85 7.19 -10.71 0.84
C PHE A 85 8.16 -9.83 0.09
N ASN A 86 7.63 -8.93 -0.72
CA ASN A 86 8.43 -7.86 -1.25
C ASN A 86 7.93 -6.60 -0.56
N ILE A 87 8.81 -5.92 0.13
CA ILE A 87 8.44 -4.73 0.85
C ILE A 87 9.34 -3.61 0.36
N GLY A 88 8.77 -2.51 -0.04
CA GLY A 88 9.60 -1.45 -0.58
C GLY A 88 8.87 -0.15 -0.72
N ILE A 89 9.63 0.90 -1.00
CA ILE A 89 9.11 2.23 -1.19
C ILE A 89 9.60 2.71 -2.54
N ASN A 90 8.70 3.22 -3.36
CA ASN A 90 9.10 3.79 -4.62
C ASN A 90 9.11 5.30 -4.45
N ILE A 91 10.23 5.92 -4.67
CA ILE A 91 10.34 7.35 -4.52
C ILE A 91 10.63 7.96 -5.88
N GLY A 92 9.76 8.81 -6.33
CA GLY A 92 9.93 9.45 -7.61
C GLY A 92 9.36 8.61 -8.74
N ARG A 93 8.98 9.27 -9.80
CA ARG A 93 8.37 8.59 -10.91
C ARG A 93 9.29 7.62 -11.59
N VAL A 94 10.56 7.96 -11.67
CA VAL A 94 11.53 7.10 -12.31
C VAL A 94 11.67 5.78 -11.57
N ALA A 95 11.42 5.77 -10.29
CA ALA A 95 11.53 4.55 -9.51
C ALA A 95 10.22 3.77 -9.50
N GLY A 96 9.26 4.23 -10.24
CA GLY A 96 7.99 3.49 -10.31
C GLY A 96 6.89 3.95 -9.39
N ALA A 97 7.05 5.12 -8.78
CA ALA A 97 6.02 5.58 -7.86
C ALA A 97 4.82 5.99 -8.70
N GLY A 98 3.71 5.34 -8.49
CA GLY A 98 2.48 5.66 -9.19
C GLY A 98 1.92 6.97 -8.68
N PHE A 99 2.06 7.22 -7.39
CA PHE A 99 1.64 8.48 -6.82
C PHE A 99 2.79 8.98 -5.98
N GLU A 100 3.55 9.93 -6.51
CA GLU A 100 4.73 10.38 -5.84
C GLU A 100 4.54 11.49 -4.82
N GLY A 101 3.36 12.01 -4.69
CA GLY A 101 3.13 13.09 -3.74
C GLY A 101 2.96 12.66 -2.30
N HIS A 102 2.81 11.40 -2.05
CA HIS A 102 2.58 10.93 -0.68
C HIS A 102 3.32 9.60 -0.53
N ILE A 103 4.36 9.60 0.26
CA ILE A 103 5.24 8.44 0.39
C ILE A 103 4.48 7.27 1.02
N HIS A 104 4.74 6.07 0.58
CA HIS A 104 4.08 4.90 1.14
C HIS A 104 4.92 3.65 0.90
N ILE A 105 4.76 2.69 1.78
CA ILE A 105 5.46 1.42 1.71
C ILE A 105 4.51 0.39 1.15
N HIS A 106 4.97 -0.37 0.16
CA HIS A 106 4.19 -1.46 -0.39
C HIS A 106 4.58 -2.76 0.31
N ILE A 107 3.61 -3.56 0.65
CA ILE A 107 3.84 -4.86 1.23
C ILE A 107 3.13 -5.86 0.34
N VAL A 108 3.89 -6.64 -0.41
CA VAL A 108 3.32 -7.56 -1.39
C VAL A 108 3.66 -8.99 -1.01
N PRO A 109 2.66 -9.77 -0.61
CA PRO A 109 2.93 -11.18 -0.29
C PRO A 109 3.20 -11.94 -1.57
N ARG A 110 4.12 -12.86 -1.50
CA ARG A 110 4.52 -13.62 -2.66
C ARG A 110 4.44 -15.11 -2.39
N TRP A 111 4.06 -15.86 -3.41
CA TRP A 111 4.02 -17.30 -3.29
C TRP A 111 4.89 -17.89 -4.39
N ASN A 112 5.40 -19.10 -4.17
CA ASN A 112 6.23 -19.72 -5.17
C ASN A 112 5.41 -19.84 -6.45
N GLY A 113 6.02 -19.47 -7.53
CA GLY A 113 5.34 -19.56 -8.80
C GLY A 113 4.56 -18.36 -9.24
N ASP A 114 4.47 -17.37 -8.40
CA ASP A 114 3.64 -16.24 -8.77
C ASP A 114 4.42 -15.13 -9.41
N THR A 115 5.67 -15.14 -9.31
CA THR A 115 6.42 -14.07 -9.69
C THR A 115 6.43 -13.57 -11.01
N ASN A 116 6.71 -14.28 -11.88
CA ASN A 116 6.90 -13.75 -13.12
C ASN A 116 5.72 -13.39 -13.89
N PHE A 117 4.67 -13.35 -13.35
CA PHE A 117 3.55 -13.00 -14.10
C PHE A 117 2.93 -11.72 -13.83
N MET A 118 3.59 -10.89 -13.17
CA MET A 118 3.03 -9.64 -12.83
C MET A 118 2.42 -8.96 -14.00
N PRO A 119 3.12 -8.83 -15.07
CA PRO A 119 2.59 -8.06 -16.16
C PRO A 119 1.34 -8.68 -16.72
N ILE A 120 1.38 -9.93 -16.82
CA ILE A 120 0.26 -10.59 -17.37
C ILE A 120 -0.90 -10.56 -16.49
N ILE A 121 -0.67 -10.77 -15.29
CA ILE A 121 -1.69 -10.74 -14.34
C ILE A 121 -2.33 -9.43 -14.32
N GLY A 122 -1.55 -8.45 -14.52
CA GLY A 122 -2.07 -7.15 -14.50
C GLY A 122 -3.21 -7.00 -15.41
N GLU A 123 -3.17 -7.67 -16.53
CA GLU A 123 -4.24 -7.46 -17.36
C GLU A 123 -5.39 -8.32 -17.06
N THR A 124 -5.20 -9.34 -16.39
CA THR A 124 -6.35 -10.15 -16.11
C THR A 124 -7.08 -9.45 -15.05
N LYS A 125 -6.40 -8.61 -14.45
CA LYS A 125 -6.98 -7.85 -13.42
C LYS A 125 -8.17 -8.35 -12.91
N VAL A 126 -8.55 -9.13 -13.02
CA VAL A 126 -9.60 -9.72 -12.52
C VAL A 126 -10.00 -9.55 -11.25
N ILE A 127 -9.36 -9.13 -10.49
CA ILE A 127 -9.59 -9.07 -9.21
C ILE A 127 -10.41 -8.11 -8.55
N PRO A 128 -11.06 -7.29 -9.08
CA PRO A 128 -11.82 -6.31 -8.40
C PRO A 128 -12.64 -6.86 -7.29
N GLU A 129 -13.34 -7.90 -7.55
CA GLU A 129 -14.18 -8.35 -6.50
C GLU A 129 -13.39 -8.95 -5.42
N GLY A 130 -12.18 -9.31 -5.69
CA GLY A 130 -11.38 -9.88 -4.67
C GLY A 130 -10.99 -8.89 -3.62
N ILE A 131 -10.95 -7.62 -3.96
CA ILE A 131 -10.57 -6.61 -3.02
C ILE A 131 -11.51 -6.52 -1.86
N GLU A 132 -12.79 -6.53 -2.11
CA GLU A 132 -13.72 -6.42 -1.01
C GLU A 132 -13.65 -7.62 -0.13
N LYS A 133 -13.49 -8.80 -0.69
CA LYS A 133 -13.39 -9.96 0.10
C LYS A 133 -12.14 -9.92 0.92
N THR A 134 -11.04 -9.50 0.34
CA THR A 134 -9.78 -9.41 1.04
C THR A 134 -9.90 -8.42 2.19
N PHE A 135 -10.55 -7.31 1.95
CA PHE A 135 -10.70 -6.31 2.98
C PHE A 135 -11.48 -6.88 4.17
N LYS A 136 -12.59 -7.53 3.91
CA LYS A 136 -13.40 -8.07 4.97
C LYS A 136 -12.66 -9.14 5.75
N LYS A 137 -11.81 -9.86 5.07
CA LYS A 137 -11.09 -10.91 5.72
C LYS A 137 -9.98 -10.38 6.61
N LEU A 138 -9.29 -9.34 6.17
CA LEU A 138 -8.18 -8.80 6.91
C LEU A 138 -8.56 -7.83 8.01
N LYS A 139 -9.61 -7.07 7.79
CA LYS A 139 -9.95 -6.01 8.73
C LYS A 139 -9.99 -6.43 10.19
N PRO A 140 -10.64 -7.53 10.55
CA PRO A 140 -10.72 -7.92 11.95
C PRO A 140 -9.36 -8.14 12.62
N TYR A 141 -8.36 -8.52 11.85
CA TYR A 141 -7.07 -8.81 12.42
C TYR A 141 -6.26 -7.54 12.69
N PHE A 142 -6.71 -6.42 12.20
CA PHE A 142 -6.03 -5.18 12.44
C PHE A 142 -6.68 -4.37 13.57
N GLU A 143 -7.78 -4.80 14.06
CA GLU A 143 -8.45 -4.07 15.14
C GLU A 143 -7.97 -4.37 16.54
#